data_b9b2d37948a636ef8b849b660b6b80ef
#
_entry.id   b9b2d37948a636ef8b849b660b6b80ef
#
_cell.length_a   1.000
_cell.length_b   1.000
_cell.length_c   1.000
_cell.angle_alpha   90.00
_cell.angle_beta   90.00
_cell.angle_gamma   90.00
#
_symmetry.space_group_name_H-M   'P 1'
#
loop_
_entity.id
_entity.type
_entity.pdbx_description
1 polymer ?
#
loop_
_entity_poly.entity_id
_entity_poly.type
_entity_poly.pdbx_seq_one_letter_code
_entity_poly.pdbx_strand_id
1 'polypeptide(L)'
;MAPLVYSIEGNIGTGKSTFLEKLKEHYKDDDSVCFLAEPTQVWDTIKDKNGITILEKYYENQERYAFSFQMMAFISRLTGLKEALKKNKYAIIIMERSLFTDCNVFAKMLYDDKKIEDIEYTIYQKWYNDFIKELPPISFIYLRTEPIISLNRVKERNREGETIPLEYLENCHKYHDNWLLGNNAAPLLKIDANVDMNNNPEIILDWIKSTDRFINHKKKVVGWPTIMDVAYYIQERLF
;
A
#
# COMPACT_ATOMS: atom_id res chain seq x y z
N MET A 1 -5.39 -24.28 -0.18
CA MET A 1 -6.22 -23.11 -0.55
C MET A 1 -5.32 -21.90 -0.70
N ALA A 2 -5.58 -21.01 -1.65
CA ALA A 2 -4.86 -19.73 -1.72
C ALA A 2 -5.16 -18.89 -0.48
N PRO A 3 -4.19 -18.16 0.08
CA PRO A 3 -4.41 -17.29 1.24
C PRO A 3 -5.34 -16.12 0.92
N LEU A 4 -6.07 -15.63 1.90
CA LEU A 4 -6.74 -14.35 1.84
C LEU A 4 -5.69 -13.24 1.99
N VAL A 5 -5.66 -12.29 1.06
CA VAL A 5 -4.69 -11.18 1.09
C VAL A 5 -5.40 -9.87 1.38
N TYR A 6 -4.88 -9.14 2.36
CA TYR A 6 -5.35 -7.83 2.78
C TYR A 6 -4.22 -6.81 2.69
N SER A 7 -4.52 -5.62 2.21
CA SER A 7 -3.57 -4.52 2.18
C SER A 7 -4.08 -3.35 3.01
N ILE A 8 -3.25 -2.85 3.91
CA ILE A 8 -3.50 -1.63 4.67
C ILE A 8 -3.05 -0.45 3.81
N GLU A 9 -4.01 0.34 3.38
CA GLU A 9 -3.84 1.46 2.48
C GLU A 9 -4.01 2.80 3.20
N GLY A 10 -3.48 3.86 2.62
CA GLY A 10 -3.61 5.22 3.13
C GLY A 10 -2.38 6.08 2.87
N ASN A 11 -2.53 7.38 3.08
CA ASN A 11 -1.51 8.38 2.83
C ASN A 11 -0.24 8.17 3.67
N ILE A 12 0.81 8.92 3.42
CA ILE A 12 2.00 8.98 4.28
C ILE A 12 1.56 9.63 5.62
N GLY A 13 2.01 9.08 6.73
CA GLY A 13 1.66 9.61 8.06
C GLY A 13 0.29 9.17 8.62
N THR A 14 -0.45 8.26 7.95
CA THR A 14 -1.77 7.81 8.45
C THR A 14 -1.71 6.78 9.58
N GLY A 15 -0.53 6.30 9.94
CA GLY A 15 -0.36 5.30 11.01
C GLY A 15 -0.45 3.84 10.55
N LYS A 16 -0.31 3.54 9.24
CA LYS A 16 -0.36 2.16 8.70
C LYS A 16 0.60 1.21 9.39
N SER A 17 1.88 1.58 9.49
CA SER A 17 2.91 0.74 10.12
C SER A 17 2.59 0.47 11.58
N THR A 18 2.13 1.49 12.33
CA THR A 18 1.68 1.34 13.71
C THR A 18 0.49 0.38 13.81
N PHE A 19 -0.48 0.52 12.94
CA PHE A 19 -1.65 -0.38 12.92
C PHE A 19 -1.28 -1.80 12.52
N LEU A 20 -0.38 -1.98 11.55
CA LEU A 20 0.16 -3.30 11.17
C LEU A 20 0.81 -3.99 12.36
N GLU A 21 1.65 -3.29 13.15
CA GLU A 21 2.29 -3.86 14.35
C GLU A 21 1.25 -4.19 15.45
N LYS A 22 0.18 -3.41 15.59
CA LYS A 22 -0.91 -3.73 16.52
C LYS A 22 -1.69 -4.97 16.09
N LEU A 23 -1.94 -5.14 14.79
CA LEU A 23 -2.54 -6.37 14.26
C LEU A 23 -1.61 -7.57 14.44
N LYS A 24 -0.31 -7.40 14.22
CA LYS A 24 0.68 -8.45 14.45
C LYS A 24 0.74 -8.90 15.91
N GLU A 25 0.65 -7.97 16.86
CA GLU A 25 0.54 -8.32 18.28
C GLU A 25 -0.78 -9.03 18.61
N HIS A 26 -1.89 -8.61 17.99
CA HIS A 26 -3.20 -9.24 18.16
C HIS A 26 -3.23 -10.69 17.66
N TYR A 27 -2.57 -10.98 16.54
CA TYR A 27 -2.50 -12.32 15.94
C TYR A 27 -1.21 -13.09 16.29
N LYS A 28 -0.47 -12.69 17.31
CA LYS A 28 0.86 -13.27 17.64
C LYS A 28 0.86 -14.78 17.88
N ASP A 29 -0.27 -15.32 18.34
CA ASP A 29 -0.46 -16.75 18.63
C ASP A 29 -1.07 -17.50 17.42
N ASP A 30 -1.26 -16.88 16.27
CA ASP A 30 -1.79 -17.47 15.04
C ASP A 30 -0.72 -17.49 13.93
N ASP A 31 0.04 -18.58 13.87
CA ASP A 31 1.09 -18.79 12.86
C ASP A 31 0.57 -18.89 11.42
N SER A 32 -0.73 -18.94 11.22
CA SER A 32 -1.37 -18.96 9.90
C SER A 32 -1.51 -17.54 9.29
N VAL A 33 -1.24 -16.48 10.07
CA VAL A 33 -1.28 -15.09 9.61
C VAL A 33 0.13 -14.58 9.34
N CYS A 34 0.35 -14.04 8.15
CA CYS A 34 1.61 -13.42 7.74
C CYS A 34 1.46 -11.91 7.66
N PHE A 35 2.45 -11.18 8.18
CA PHE A 35 2.51 -9.73 8.10
C PHE A 35 3.69 -9.30 7.24
N LEU A 36 3.44 -8.42 6.27
CA LEU A 36 4.44 -7.84 5.37
C LEU A 36 4.47 -6.32 5.57
N ALA A 37 5.51 -5.85 6.23
CA ALA A 37 5.77 -4.41 6.36
C ALA A 37 6.22 -3.81 5.01
N GLU A 38 6.14 -2.49 4.88
CA GLU A 38 6.71 -1.78 3.74
C GLU A 38 8.23 -2.05 3.66
N PRO A 39 8.77 -2.44 2.48
CA PRO A 39 10.15 -2.95 2.38
C PRO A 39 11.20 -1.83 2.37
N THR A 40 11.09 -0.85 3.27
CA THR A 40 12.02 0.29 3.37
C THR A 40 13.46 -0.15 3.63
N GLN A 41 13.65 -1.24 4.38
CA GLN A 41 14.99 -1.80 4.61
C GLN A 41 15.69 -2.22 3.31
N VAL A 42 14.93 -2.73 2.32
CA VAL A 42 15.48 -3.04 1.00
C VAL A 42 15.89 -1.74 0.29
N TRP A 43 15.08 -0.69 0.40
CA TRP A 43 15.37 0.60 -0.23
C TRP A 43 16.61 1.26 0.35
N ASP A 44 16.84 1.11 1.65
CA ASP A 44 18.04 1.61 2.35
C ASP A 44 19.34 0.92 1.91
N THR A 45 19.26 -0.25 1.28
CA THR A 45 20.43 -0.93 0.71
C THR A 45 20.84 -0.40 -0.66
N ILE A 46 19.94 0.25 -1.38
CA ILE A 46 20.16 0.80 -2.73
C ILE A 46 20.79 2.19 -2.58
N LYS A 47 22.10 2.25 -2.65
CA LYS A 47 22.90 3.47 -2.44
C LYS A 47 23.79 3.76 -3.65
N ASP A 48 24.05 5.05 -3.86
CA ASP A 48 25.10 5.46 -4.78
C ASP A 48 26.51 5.32 -4.16
N LYS A 49 27.54 5.69 -4.92
CA LYS A 49 28.94 5.65 -4.49
C LYS A 49 29.25 6.52 -3.27
N ASN A 50 28.40 7.51 -2.95
CA ASN A 50 28.54 8.41 -1.82
C ASN A 50 27.72 7.95 -0.62
N GLY A 51 27.03 6.81 -0.71
CA GLY A 51 26.19 6.27 0.36
C GLY A 51 24.77 6.84 0.42
N ILE A 52 24.36 7.70 -0.52
CA ILE A 52 23.03 8.32 -0.58
C ILE A 52 22.04 7.29 -1.10
N THR A 53 20.95 7.04 -0.36
CA THR A 53 19.92 6.06 -0.73
C THR A 53 19.08 6.50 -1.91
N ILE A 54 18.43 5.54 -2.58
CA ILE A 54 17.48 5.84 -3.66
C ILE A 54 16.30 6.70 -3.18
N LEU A 55 15.85 6.55 -1.94
CA LEU A 55 14.76 7.32 -1.36
C LEU A 55 15.17 8.79 -1.13
N GLU A 56 16.37 9.03 -0.59
CA GLU A 56 16.92 10.39 -0.44
C GLU A 56 17.05 11.06 -1.81
N LYS A 57 17.61 10.38 -2.81
CA LYS A 57 17.70 10.90 -4.18
C LYS A 57 16.34 11.19 -4.81
N TYR A 58 15.35 10.37 -4.54
CA TYR A 58 13.99 10.60 -5.00
C TYR A 58 13.40 11.88 -4.39
N TYR A 59 13.58 12.11 -3.09
CA TYR A 59 13.11 13.34 -2.45
C TYR A 59 13.89 14.58 -2.94
N GLU A 60 15.20 14.43 -3.21
CA GLU A 60 16.05 15.52 -3.71
C GLU A 60 15.69 15.90 -5.16
N ASN A 61 15.45 14.91 -6.03
CA ASN A 61 15.19 15.12 -7.47
C ASN A 61 14.21 14.07 -8.03
N GLN A 62 12.92 14.36 -7.92
CA GLN A 62 11.87 13.48 -8.41
C GLN A 62 11.91 13.29 -9.93
N GLU A 63 12.20 14.34 -10.72
CA GLU A 63 12.24 14.26 -12.19
C GLU A 63 13.21 13.17 -12.67
N ARG A 64 14.34 13.03 -11.98
CA ARG A 64 15.34 12.04 -12.35
C ARG A 64 15.08 10.66 -11.75
N TYR A 65 14.56 10.59 -10.54
CA TYR A 65 14.55 9.33 -9.79
C TYR A 65 13.16 8.74 -9.56
N ALA A 66 12.07 9.42 -9.98
CA ALA A 66 10.71 8.94 -9.78
C ALA A 66 10.50 7.55 -10.36
N PHE A 67 10.83 7.33 -11.64
CA PHE A 67 10.66 6.04 -12.29
C PHE A 67 11.49 4.94 -11.61
N SER A 68 12.77 5.19 -11.37
CA SER A 68 13.66 4.21 -10.74
C SER A 68 13.18 3.83 -9.33
N PHE A 69 12.73 4.83 -8.55
CA PHE A 69 12.19 4.58 -7.22
C PHE A 69 10.88 3.81 -7.27
N GLN A 70 9.94 4.16 -8.16
CA GLN A 70 8.66 3.47 -8.28
C GLN A 70 8.84 2.01 -8.76
N MET A 71 9.74 1.76 -9.70
CA MET A 71 10.08 0.40 -10.13
C MET A 71 10.67 -0.42 -8.98
N MET A 72 11.57 0.15 -8.20
CA MET A 72 12.17 -0.51 -7.04
C MET A 72 11.13 -0.79 -5.94
N ALA A 73 10.27 0.17 -5.62
CA ALA A 73 9.19 0.00 -4.65
C ALA A 73 8.23 -1.12 -5.08
N PHE A 74 7.79 -1.09 -6.34
CA PHE A 74 6.96 -2.12 -6.95
C PHE A 74 7.59 -3.53 -6.86
N ILE A 75 8.83 -3.68 -7.34
CA ILE A 75 9.51 -4.99 -7.41
C ILE A 75 9.78 -5.54 -6.00
N SER A 76 10.22 -4.71 -5.06
CA SER A 76 10.50 -5.16 -3.69
C SER A 76 9.23 -5.62 -2.96
N ARG A 77 8.11 -4.92 -3.15
CA ARG A 77 6.81 -5.31 -2.60
C ARG A 77 6.27 -6.59 -3.23
N LEU A 78 6.39 -6.72 -4.56
CA LEU A 78 6.04 -7.94 -5.30
C LEU A 78 6.85 -9.14 -4.80
N THR A 79 8.15 -8.97 -4.61
CA THR A 79 9.04 -10.03 -4.12
C THR A 79 8.60 -10.51 -2.75
N GLY A 80 8.37 -9.59 -1.80
CA GLY A 80 7.91 -9.95 -0.45
C GLY A 80 6.59 -10.73 -0.47
N LEU A 81 5.62 -10.29 -1.29
CA LEU A 81 4.34 -11.01 -1.43
C LEU A 81 4.54 -12.39 -2.07
N LYS A 82 5.30 -12.50 -3.17
CA LYS A 82 5.59 -13.79 -3.82
C LYS A 82 6.32 -14.78 -2.90
N GLU A 83 7.24 -14.30 -2.08
CA GLU A 83 7.92 -15.14 -1.08
C GLU A 83 6.96 -15.66 -0.01
N ALA A 84 6.05 -14.81 0.48
CA ALA A 84 5.03 -15.24 1.43
C ALA A 84 4.08 -16.27 0.82
N LEU A 85 3.61 -16.05 -0.40
CA LEU A 85 2.76 -16.99 -1.15
C LEU A 85 3.47 -18.34 -1.38
N LYS A 86 4.75 -18.32 -1.74
CA LYS A 86 5.56 -19.53 -2.01
C LYS A 86 5.68 -20.44 -0.77
N LYS A 87 5.66 -19.87 0.44
CA LYS A 87 5.73 -20.66 1.68
C LYS A 87 4.51 -21.58 1.86
N ASN A 88 3.39 -21.27 1.22
CA ASN A 88 2.15 -22.08 1.19
C ASN A 88 1.66 -22.58 2.57
N LYS A 89 1.94 -21.82 3.63
CA LYS A 89 1.55 -22.14 5.00
C LYS A 89 0.59 -21.13 5.62
N TYR A 90 0.41 -19.97 4.99
CA TYR A 90 -0.41 -18.92 5.53
C TYR A 90 -1.84 -19.00 5.00
N ALA A 91 -2.81 -18.84 5.90
CA ALA A 91 -4.22 -18.66 5.56
C ALA A 91 -4.58 -17.21 5.25
N ILE A 92 -3.84 -16.28 5.87
CA ILE A 92 -4.05 -14.84 5.73
C ILE A 92 -2.68 -14.17 5.55
N ILE A 93 -2.63 -13.20 4.63
CA ILE A 93 -1.49 -12.28 4.47
C ILE A 93 -2.02 -10.86 4.63
N ILE A 94 -1.45 -10.10 5.56
CA ILE A 94 -1.75 -8.68 5.77
C ILE A 94 -0.50 -7.88 5.45
N MET A 95 -0.59 -6.94 4.50
CA MET A 95 0.56 -6.18 4.03
C MET A 95 0.34 -4.67 4.18
N GLU A 96 1.43 -3.93 4.40
CA GLU A 96 1.42 -2.48 4.33
C GLU A 96 1.62 -2.04 2.88
N ARG A 97 0.58 -1.42 2.31
CA ARG A 97 0.45 -1.06 0.90
C ARG A 97 0.50 -2.25 -0.05
N SER A 98 -0.01 -2.04 -1.23
CA SER A 98 -0.04 -3.04 -2.30
C SER A 98 0.55 -2.48 -3.59
N LEU A 99 0.73 -3.35 -4.56
CA LEU A 99 1.08 -2.96 -5.93
C LEU A 99 0.02 -2.03 -6.55
N PHE A 100 -1.23 -2.12 -6.06
CA PHE A 100 -2.30 -1.23 -6.48
C PHE A 100 -2.07 0.21 -6.01
N THR A 101 -1.52 0.41 -4.80
CA THR A 101 -1.13 1.75 -4.32
C THR A 101 -0.01 2.32 -5.18
N ASP A 102 1.01 1.50 -5.45
CA ASP A 102 2.15 1.93 -6.28
C ASP A 102 1.64 2.41 -7.65
N CYS A 103 0.70 1.67 -8.27
CA CYS A 103 0.16 1.99 -9.59
C CYS A 103 -0.86 3.13 -9.57
N ASN A 104 -1.91 3.05 -8.72
CA ASN A 104 -3.06 3.96 -8.77
C ASN A 104 -2.82 5.28 -8.05
N VAL A 105 -1.84 5.33 -7.16
CA VAL A 105 -1.50 6.55 -6.40
C VAL A 105 -0.17 7.10 -6.86
N PHE A 106 0.95 6.44 -6.52
CA PHE A 106 2.26 7.06 -6.66
C PHE A 106 2.72 7.18 -8.11
N ALA A 107 2.74 6.09 -8.88
CA ALA A 107 3.17 6.14 -10.27
C ALA A 107 2.23 7.00 -11.12
N LYS A 108 0.91 6.89 -10.91
CA LYS A 108 -0.08 7.70 -11.62
C LYS A 108 0.07 9.19 -11.31
N MET A 109 0.20 9.55 -10.04
CA MET A 109 0.40 10.94 -9.62
C MET A 109 1.69 11.53 -10.21
N LEU A 110 2.81 10.80 -10.12
CA LEU A 110 4.09 11.24 -10.64
C LEU A 110 4.09 11.37 -12.16
N TYR A 111 3.34 10.52 -12.86
CA TYR A 111 3.12 10.65 -14.31
C TYR A 111 2.29 11.89 -14.64
N ASP A 112 1.18 12.13 -13.94
CA ASP A 112 0.34 13.31 -14.16
C ASP A 112 1.08 14.62 -13.86
N ASP A 113 1.96 14.60 -12.86
CA ASP A 113 2.85 15.71 -12.48
C ASP A 113 4.09 15.86 -13.40
N LYS A 114 4.18 15.05 -14.49
CA LYS A 114 5.30 15.04 -15.45
C LYS A 114 6.65 14.70 -14.83
N LYS A 115 6.69 13.96 -13.73
CA LYS A 115 7.90 13.44 -13.08
C LYS A 115 8.30 12.05 -13.61
N ILE A 116 7.40 11.38 -14.31
CA ILE A 116 7.62 10.13 -15.04
C ILE A 116 7.23 10.40 -16.50
N GLU A 117 8.08 10.05 -17.44
CA GLU A 117 7.84 10.23 -18.87
C GLU A 117 6.86 9.18 -19.43
N ASP A 118 6.25 9.47 -20.58
CA ASP A 118 5.27 8.59 -21.24
C ASP A 118 5.83 7.17 -21.48
N ILE A 119 7.09 7.06 -21.90
CA ILE A 119 7.73 5.77 -22.16
C ILE A 119 8.00 5.01 -20.86
N GLU A 120 8.43 5.71 -19.82
CA GLU A 120 8.67 5.13 -18.49
C GLU A 120 7.38 4.62 -17.87
N TYR A 121 6.30 5.42 -17.95
CA TYR A 121 4.99 5.04 -17.45
C TYR A 121 4.41 3.85 -18.22
N THR A 122 4.61 3.79 -19.54
CA THR A 122 4.23 2.66 -20.38
C THR A 122 4.95 1.38 -19.95
N ILE A 123 6.27 1.46 -19.69
CA ILE A 123 7.06 0.34 -19.17
C ILE A 123 6.52 -0.12 -17.81
N TYR A 124 6.27 0.83 -16.90
CA TYR A 124 5.72 0.55 -15.58
C TYR A 124 4.38 -0.19 -15.68
N GLN A 125 3.43 0.32 -16.49
CA GLN A 125 2.11 -0.27 -16.70
C GLN A 125 2.20 -1.68 -17.29
N LYS A 126 3.13 -1.91 -18.22
CA LYS A 126 3.35 -3.23 -18.79
C LYS A 126 3.73 -4.25 -17.72
N TRP A 127 4.70 -3.95 -16.87
CA TRP A 127 5.11 -4.83 -15.79
C TRP A 127 4.00 -5.02 -14.75
N TYR A 128 3.32 -3.94 -14.37
CA TYR A 128 2.18 -4.02 -13.47
C TYR A 128 1.12 -4.98 -14.00
N ASN A 129 0.67 -4.81 -15.25
CA ASN A 129 -0.36 -5.63 -15.88
C ASN A 129 0.04 -7.11 -16.02
N ASP A 130 1.31 -7.40 -16.21
CA ASP A 130 1.79 -8.77 -16.31
C ASP A 130 1.80 -9.46 -14.92
N PHE A 131 2.32 -8.79 -13.90
CA PHE A 131 2.45 -9.40 -12.58
C PHE A 131 1.16 -9.43 -11.76
N ILE A 132 0.26 -8.45 -11.93
CA ILE A 132 -0.98 -8.42 -11.13
C ILE A 132 -1.88 -9.64 -11.42
N LYS A 133 -1.81 -10.21 -12.61
CA LYS A 133 -2.58 -11.39 -13.03
C LYS A 133 -2.14 -12.66 -12.29
N GLU A 134 -0.93 -12.69 -11.76
CA GLU A 134 -0.37 -13.83 -11.04
C GLU A 134 -0.70 -13.83 -9.55
N LEU A 135 -1.27 -12.71 -9.04
CA LEU A 135 -1.51 -12.53 -7.62
C LEU A 135 -2.94 -12.92 -7.23
N PRO A 136 -3.15 -13.41 -6.00
CA PRO A 136 -4.49 -13.62 -5.49
C PRO A 136 -5.24 -12.28 -5.35
N PRO A 137 -6.58 -12.31 -5.36
CA PRO A 137 -7.38 -11.11 -5.09
C PRO A 137 -7.03 -10.47 -3.75
N ILE A 138 -6.85 -9.14 -3.76
CA ILE A 138 -6.51 -8.35 -2.58
C ILE A 138 -7.74 -7.57 -2.09
N SER A 139 -7.92 -7.53 -0.78
CA SER A 139 -8.93 -6.72 -0.12
C SER A 139 -8.25 -5.57 0.60
N PHE A 140 -8.91 -4.42 0.66
CA PHE A 140 -8.27 -3.21 1.17
C PHE A 140 -8.83 -2.81 2.54
N ILE A 141 -7.93 -2.35 3.41
CA ILE A 141 -8.23 -1.70 4.69
C ILE A 141 -7.69 -0.27 4.56
N TYR A 142 -8.57 0.68 4.32
CA TYR A 142 -8.20 2.07 4.06
C TYR A 142 -8.23 2.91 5.33
N LEU A 143 -7.04 3.26 5.84
CA LEU A 143 -6.86 4.24 6.90
C LEU A 143 -6.93 5.64 6.30
N ARG A 144 -8.14 6.21 6.24
CA ARG A 144 -8.35 7.54 5.70
C ARG A 144 -8.05 8.60 6.75
N THR A 145 -7.14 9.50 6.43
CA THR A 145 -6.70 10.60 7.31
C THR A 145 -6.65 11.89 6.49
N GLU A 146 -7.11 12.99 7.05
CA GLU A 146 -7.01 14.28 6.41
C GLU A 146 -5.54 14.69 6.22
N PRO A 147 -5.17 15.34 5.08
CA PRO A 147 -3.78 15.64 4.75
C PRO A 147 -3.04 16.45 5.81
N ILE A 148 -3.69 17.39 6.45
CA ILE A 148 -3.08 18.23 7.49
C ILE A 148 -2.71 17.40 8.74
N ILE A 149 -3.52 16.42 9.11
CA ILE A 149 -3.23 15.51 10.22
C ILE A 149 -2.05 14.59 9.85
N SER A 150 -2.05 14.10 8.62
CA SER A 150 -0.93 13.31 8.07
C SER A 150 0.39 14.10 8.10
N LEU A 151 0.36 15.39 7.71
CA LEU A 151 1.53 16.27 7.76
C LEU A 151 2.08 16.43 9.18
N ASN A 152 1.19 16.65 10.17
CA ASN A 152 1.62 16.79 11.56
C ASN A 152 2.32 15.53 12.05
N ARG A 153 1.77 14.35 11.75
CA ARG A 153 2.36 13.05 12.12
C ARG A 153 3.68 12.78 11.40
N VAL A 154 3.83 13.21 10.14
CA VAL A 154 5.12 13.13 9.42
C VAL A 154 6.17 14.00 10.11
N LYS A 155 5.82 15.23 10.49
CA LYS A 155 6.72 16.13 11.22
C LYS A 155 7.11 15.59 12.59
N GLU A 156 6.17 15.03 13.36
CA GLU A 156 6.42 14.40 14.65
C GLU A 156 7.34 13.19 14.55
N ARG A 157 7.17 12.36 13.50
CA ARG A 157 8.02 11.21 13.22
C ARG A 157 9.47 11.61 12.90
N ASN A 158 9.68 12.78 12.31
CA ASN A 158 10.98 13.39 12.01
C ASN A 158 12.01 12.44 11.38
N ARG A 159 11.59 11.70 10.33
CA ARG A 159 12.49 10.81 9.59
C ARG A 159 13.51 11.64 8.82
N GLU A 160 14.80 11.29 8.94
CA GLU A 160 15.88 11.96 8.23
C GLU A 160 15.68 11.91 6.71
N GLY A 161 15.87 13.04 6.03
CA GLY A 161 15.71 13.18 4.58
C GLY A 161 14.27 13.25 4.09
N GLU A 162 13.26 13.12 4.95
CA GLU A 162 11.85 13.15 4.56
C GLU A 162 11.25 14.58 4.67
N THR A 163 11.27 15.32 3.58
CA THR A 163 10.62 16.63 3.49
C THR A 163 9.42 16.55 2.56
N ILE A 164 8.23 16.38 3.14
CA ILE A 164 6.98 16.20 2.38
C ILE A 164 6.12 17.45 2.56
N PRO A 165 5.85 18.23 1.49
CA PRO A 165 4.96 19.38 1.55
C PRO A 165 3.49 18.94 1.67
N LEU A 166 2.63 19.84 2.21
CA LEU A 166 1.20 19.57 2.34
C LEU A 166 0.55 19.26 0.99
N GLU A 167 0.87 20.01 -0.05
CA GLU A 167 0.35 19.81 -1.41
C GLU A 167 0.58 18.38 -1.93
N TYR A 168 1.75 17.79 -1.66
CA TYR A 168 2.02 16.41 -2.02
C TYR A 168 1.10 15.44 -1.28
N LEU A 169 0.84 15.67 0.01
CA LEU A 169 -0.09 14.85 0.79
C LEU A 169 -1.55 15.05 0.35
N GLU A 170 -1.94 16.25 -0.05
CA GLU A 170 -3.26 16.53 -0.64
C GLU A 170 -3.45 15.78 -1.95
N ASN A 171 -2.44 15.79 -2.82
CA ASN A 171 -2.46 15.00 -4.05
C ASN A 171 -2.53 13.50 -3.75
N CYS A 172 -1.67 12.96 -2.90
CA CYS A 172 -1.73 11.56 -2.49
C CYS A 172 -3.11 11.18 -1.93
N HIS A 173 -3.72 12.02 -1.11
CA HIS A 173 -5.05 11.81 -0.54
C HIS A 173 -6.12 11.71 -1.64
N LYS A 174 -6.12 12.66 -2.59
CA LYS A 174 -7.02 12.68 -3.73
C LYS A 174 -6.92 11.40 -4.57
N TYR A 175 -5.70 10.91 -4.85
CA TYR A 175 -5.51 9.69 -5.62
C TYR A 175 -5.97 8.45 -4.84
N HIS A 176 -5.74 8.37 -3.52
CA HIS A 176 -6.29 7.29 -2.69
C HIS A 176 -7.82 7.29 -2.69
N ASP A 177 -8.46 8.45 -2.46
CA ASP A 177 -9.92 8.57 -2.45
C ASP A 177 -10.52 8.22 -3.83
N ASN A 178 -9.94 8.73 -4.91
CA ASN A 178 -10.39 8.43 -6.28
C ASN A 178 -10.30 6.94 -6.59
N TRP A 179 -9.22 6.27 -6.19
CA TRP A 179 -9.06 4.85 -6.38
C TRP A 179 -9.96 4.04 -5.45
N LEU A 180 -9.82 4.20 -4.15
CA LEU A 180 -10.46 3.30 -3.16
C LEU A 180 -11.95 3.57 -2.98
N LEU A 181 -12.40 4.82 -3.09
CA LEU A 181 -13.80 5.20 -2.89
C LEU A 181 -14.57 5.40 -4.20
N GLY A 182 -13.87 5.67 -5.30
CA GLY A 182 -14.49 5.93 -6.61
C GLY A 182 -14.52 4.71 -7.51
N ASN A 183 -13.36 4.12 -7.81
CA ASN A 183 -13.21 3.13 -8.88
C ASN A 183 -12.80 1.73 -8.39
N ASN A 184 -12.83 1.48 -7.10
CA ASN A 184 -12.45 0.19 -6.55
C ASN A 184 -13.63 -0.79 -6.58
N ALA A 185 -13.42 -1.95 -7.22
CA ALA A 185 -14.38 -3.07 -7.22
C ALA A 185 -14.05 -4.12 -6.14
N ALA A 186 -12.87 -4.06 -5.53
CA ALA A 186 -12.47 -5.00 -4.49
C ALA A 186 -13.12 -4.65 -3.13
N PRO A 187 -13.28 -5.63 -2.24
CA PRO A 187 -13.80 -5.37 -0.90
C PRO A 187 -12.93 -4.38 -0.12
N LEU A 188 -13.59 -3.43 0.51
CA LEU A 188 -12.97 -2.32 1.21
C LEU A 188 -13.54 -2.17 2.62
N LEU A 189 -12.65 -2.13 3.61
CA LEU A 189 -12.94 -1.63 4.95
C LEU A 189 -12.34 -0.21 5.06
N LYS A 190 -13.19 0.81 5.19
CA LYS A 190 -12.75 2.18 5.46
C LYS A 190 -12.72 2.42 6.96
N ILE A 191 -11.61 2.95 7.45
CA ILE A 191 -11.40 3.35 8.85
C ILE A 191 -11.10 4.85 8.87
N ASP A 192 -11.81 5.60 9.71
CA ASP A 192 -11.47 7.00 10.00
C ASP A 192 -10.24 7.04 10.92
N ALA A 193 -9.10 7.43 10.35
CA ALA A 193 -7.83 7.48 11.03
C ALA A 193 -7.38 8.92 11.40
N ASN A 194 -8.32 9.85 11.49
CA ASN A 194 -8.06 11.22 11.98
C ASN A 194 -7.69 11.25 13.46
N VAL A 195 -8.17 10.28 14.21
CA VAL A 195 -7.89 10.20 15.65
C VAL A 195 -6.50 9.62 15.92
N ASP A 196 -5.77 10.19 16.86
CA ASP A 196 -4.47 9.68 17.26
C ASP A 196 -4.61 8.39 18.07
N MET A 197 -4.04 7.32 17.52
CA MET A 197 -4.02 6.00 18.16
C MET A 197 -3.23 5.97 19.47
N ASN A 198 -2.18 6.79 19.61
CA ASN A 198 -1.32 6.78 20.77
C ASN A 198 -2.03 7.37 21.99
N ASN A 199 -2.92 8.33 21.77
CA ASN A 199 -3.69 9.00 22.81
C ASN A 199 -5.06 8.35 23.08
N ASN A 200 -5.47 7.37 22.24
CA ASN A 200 -6.79 6.72 22.32
C ASN A 200 -6.69 5.21 22.10
N PRO A 201 -6.20 4.45 23.08
CA PRO A 201 -6.00 2.99 22.91
C PRO A 201 -7.30 2.22 22.62
N GLU A 202 -8.46 2.73 23.04
CA GLU A 202 -9.76 2.11 22.74
C GLU A 202 -10.08 2.09 21.24
N ILE A 203 -9.67 3.11 20.51
CA ILE A 203 -9.86 3.20 19.05
C ILE A 203 -9.12 2.09 18.33
N ILE A 204 -7.93 1.74 18.79
CA ILE A 204 -7.16 0.62 18.19
C ILE A 204 -7.94 -0.68 18.33
N LEU A 205 -8.56 -0.93 19.48
CA LEU A 205 -9.36 -2.13 19.70
C LEU A 205 -10.57 -2.17 18.76
N ASP A 206 -11.20 -1.03 18.49
CA ASP A 206 -12.33 -0.96 17.56
C ASP A 206 -11.89 -1.16 16.10
N TRP A 207 -10.71 -0.67 15.72
CA TRP A 207 -10.14 -0.92 14.40
C TRP A 207 -9.78 -2.39 14.22
N ILE A 208 -9.17 -3.02 15.23
CA ILE A 208 -8.87 -4.46 15.24
C ILE A 208 -10.16 -5.27 15.11
N LYS A 209 -11.18 -5.01 15.95
CA LYS A 209 -12.49 -5.70 15.88
C LYS A 209 -13.18 -5.53 14.52
N SER A 210 -13.06 -4.37 13.91
CA SER A 210 -13.61 -4.11 12.58
C SER A 210 -12.86 -4.88 11.50
N THR A 211 -11.53 -4.97 11.63
CA THR A 211 -10.68 -5.77 10.76
C THR A 211 -10.98 -7.26 10.91
N ASP A 212 -11.12 -7.77 12.13
CA ASP A 212 -11.51 -9.16 12.39
C ASP A 212 -12.85 -9.52 11.76
N ARG A 213 -13.85 -8.64 11.90
CA ARG A 213 -15.17 -8.83 11.27
C ARG A 213 -15.05 -8.86 9.76
N PHE A 214 -14.25 -7.98 9.17
CA PHE A 214 -14.01 -7.91 7.73
C PHE A 214 -13.31 -9.17 7.20
N ILE A 215 -12.30 -9.66 7.90
CA ILE A 215 -11.57 -10.90 7.58
C ILE A 215 -12.50 -12.11 7.72
N ASN A 216 -13.24 -12.23 8.83
CA ASN A 216 -14.10 -13.37 9.11
C ASN A 216 -15.34 -13.43 8.22
N HIS A 217 -15.87 -12.29 7.79
CA HIS A 217 -16.95 -12.26 6.80
C HIS A 217 -16.51 -12.90 5.49
N LYS A 218 -15.30 -12.66 5.04
CA LYS A 218 -14.74 -13.28 3.82
C LYS A 218 -14.44 -14.78 3.95
N LYS A 219 -14.01 -15.24 5.12
CA LYS A 219 -13.85 -16.68 5.37
C LYS A 219 -15.17 -17.46 5.18
N LYS A 220 -16.32 -16.81 5.36
CA LYS A 220 -17.66 -17.42 5.19
C LYS A 220 -18.21 -17.36 3.77
N VAL A 221 -17.76 -16.40 2.96
CA VAL A 221 -18.21 -16.23 1.58
C VAL A 221 -17.31 -17.04 0.65
N VAL A 222 -17.59 -18.35 0.56
CA VAL A 222 -16.96 -19.22 -0.44
C VAL A 222 -17.62 -18.91 -1.79
N GLY A 223 -16.94 -18.17 -2.64
CA GLY A 223 -17.44 -17.86 -3.99
C GLY A 223 -17.05 -16.45 -4.45
N TRP A 224 -15.77 -16.16 -4.41
CA TRP A 224 -15.26 -14.90 -4.95
C TRP A 224 -15.06 -15.02 -6.47
N PRO A 225 -15.36 -13.97 -7.24
CA PRO A 225 -15.10 -14.00 -8.68
C PRO A 225 -13.61 -14.32 -8.94
N THR A 226 -13.37 -15.15 -9.93
CA THR A 226 -12.02 -15.52 -10.34
C THR A 226 -11.26 -14.30 -10.85
N ILE A 227 -9.92 -14.39 -10.89
CA ILE A 227 -9.02 -13.33 -11.41
C ILE A 227 -9.47 -12.75 -12.77
N MET A 228 -10.17 -13.54 -13.60
CA MET A 228 -10.74 -13.10 -14.86
C MET A 228 -11.79 -11.98 -14.70
N ASP A 229 -12.61 -12.01 -13.65
CA ASP A 229 -13.67 -11.01 -13.46
C ASP A 229 -13.11 -9.65 -13.02
N VAL A 230 -12.02 -9.65 -12.26
CA VAL A 230 -11.35 -8.41 -11.81
C VAL A 230 -10.51 -7.78 -12.93
N ALA A 231 -9.83 -8.59 -13.73
CA ALA A 231 -9.06 -8.13 -14.89
C ALA A 231 -9.97 -7.60 -16.02
N TYR A 232 -11.15 -8.22 -16.23
CA TYR A 232 -12.14 -7.79 -17.19
C TYR A 232 -12.73 -6.41 -16.82
N TYR A 233 -13.02 -6.16 -15.54
CA TYR A 233 -13.53 -4.88 -15.04
C TYR A 233 -12.52 -3.73 -15.17
N ILE A 234 -11.23 -4.02 -15.08
CA ILE A 234 -10.16 -3.01 -15.27
C ILE A 234 -9.99 -2.68 -16.75
N GLN A 235 -10.12 -3.66 -17.65
CA GLN A 235 -9.92 -3.49 -19.08
C GLN A 235 -11.05 -2.71 -19.78
N GLU A 236 -12.31 -2.86 -19.34
CA GLU A 236 -13.45 -2.12 -19.95
C GLU A 236 -13.53 -0.64 -19.53
N ARG A 237 -12.76 -0.18 -18.55
CA ARG A 237 -12.80 1.21 -18.05
C ARG A 237 -11.54 2.04 -18.37
N LEU A 238 -10.56 1.45 -19.06
CA LEU A 238 -9.33 2.12 -19.49
C LEU A 238 -9.28 2.43 -20.99
N PHE A 239 -10.40 2.23 -21.71
CA PHE A 239 -10.60 2.68 -23.09
C PHE A 239 -11.77 3.65 -23.21
#